data_3819bd59008965aea2570550b8296544
#
_entry.id   3819bd59008965aea2570550b8296544
#
_cell.length_a   1.000
_cell.length_b   1.000
_cell.length_c   1.000
_cell.angle_alpha   90.00
_cell.angle_beta   90.00
_cell.angle_gamma   90.00
#
_symmetry.space_group_name_H-M   'P 1'
#
loop_
_entity.id
_entity.type
_entity.pdbx_description
1 polymer ?
#
loop_
_entity_poly.entity_id
_entity_poly.type
_entity_poly.pdbx_seq_one_letter_code
_entity_poly.pdbx_strand_id
1 'polypeptide(L)'
;DDTLPLYERINFISIYSSNLEEFYKIRVADHKAIATGAAHSDEESVQSAMQLVSEINEEVNRQLEERIRIYEQKILPALRQQHIIFYQSRNVEPFHKEFLRSFFREEIFPYLSPVPVSKDKVISFLRDNRLYLAIRLYPKGDKDTEGQANKGRTPQYFVMKLPYSKVPRFIELPKHGKNYYLMFIEDIIKANIDTIFPGYDVDSSYCIKISRDADILIDESANTSEIIEQVKSKVKKRKIGAVCRFVYDRAMPDDFLDFLVDAFRINRQELVPGDKHLNMEDLRHLPNPNNAV
;
A
#
# COMPACT_ATOMS: atom_id res chain seq x y z
N ASP A 1 -2.32 25.31 -5.23
CA ASP A 1 -2.43 26.76 -5.04
C ASP A 1 -1.58 27.17 -3.84
N ASP A 2 -0.54 27.98 -4.06
CA ASP A 2 0.41 28.39 -3.02
C ASP A 2 -0.16 29.50 -2.10
N THR A 3 -1.34 30.01 -2.40
CA THR A 3 -2.06 31.01 -1.56
C THR A 3 -2.81 30.35 -0.40
N LEU A 4 -3.02 29.01 -0.47
CA LEU A 4 -3.69 28.29 0.60
C LEU A 4 -2.72 27.93 1.73
N PRO A 5 -3.18 27.87 2.98
CA PRO A 5 -2.42 27.38 4.12
C PRO A 5 -1.83 25.98 3.85
N LEU A 6 -0.63 25.73 4.35
CA LEU A 6 0.10 24.49 4.06
C LEU A 6 -0.71 23.23 4.42
N TYR A 7 -1.33 23.18 5.60
CA TYR A 7 -2.09 22.02 6.04
C TYR A 7 -3.40 21.86 5.28
N GLU A 8 -3.99 22.92 4.74
CA GLU A 8 -5.12 22.82 3.81
C GLU A 8 -4.68 22.17 2.49
N ARG A 9 -3.51 22.53 1.96
CA ARG A 9 -2.94 21.88 0.75
C ARG A 9 -2.68 20.40 0.98
N ILE A 10 -2.18 20.03 2.15
CA ILE A 10 -1.99 18.63 2.55
C ILE A 10 -3.33 17.91 2.63
N ASN A 11 -4.34 18.55 3.20
CA ASN A 11 -5.69 18.00 3.30
C ASN A 11 -6.33 17.77 1.92
N PHE A 12 -6.11 18.66 0.95
CA PHE A 12 -6.57 18.43 -0.44
C PHE A 12 -5.94 17.18 -1.08
N ILE A 13 -4.66 16.90 -0.83
CA ILE A 13 -4.03 15.64 -1.28
C ILE A 13 -4.73 14.43 -0.65
N SER A 14 -5.08 14.53 0.62
CA SER A 14 -5.81 13.47 1.34
C SER A 14 -7.21 13.26 0.74
N ILE A 15 -7.97 14.32 0.52
CA ILE A 15 -9.30 14.28 -0.10
C ILE A 15 -9.23 13.67 -1.51
N TYR A 16 -8.30 14.13 -2.34
CA TYR A 16 -8.09 13.53 -3.66
C TYR A 16 -7.86 12.02 -3.60
N SER A 17 -7.00 11.59 -2.67
CA SER A 17 -6.67 10.16 -2.50
C SER A 17 -7.87 9.34 -2.04
N SER A 18 -8.68 9.88 -1.14
CA SER A 18 -9.91 9.25 -0.65
C SER A 18 -10.97 9.16 -1.76
N ASN A 19 -11.20 10.24 -2.50
CA ASN A 19 -12.15 10.28 -3.62
C ASN A 19 -11.75 9.31 -4.74
N LEU A 20 -10.45 9.20 -5.04
CA LEU A 20 -9.95 8.27 -6.03
C LEU A 20 -10.20 6.80 -5.62
N GLU A 21 -10.01 6.48 -4.34
CA GLU A 21 -10.31 5.13 -3.82
C GLU A 21 -11.80 4.79 -3.96
N GLU A 22 -12.68 5.72 -3.60
CA GLU A 22 -14.12 5.56 -3.72
C GLU A 22 -14.58 5.47 -5.19
N PHE A 23 -13.99 6.29 -6.06
CA PHE A 23 -14.25 6.23 -7.50
C PHE A 23 -13.95 4.84 -8.09
N TYR A 24 -12.81 4.24 -7.72
CA TYR A 24 -12.48 2.90 -8.17
C TYR A 24 -13.43 1.84 -7.62
N LYS A 25 -13.84 1.96 -6.35
CA LYS A 25 -14.74 0.99 -5.71
C LYS A 25 -16.15 1.02 -6.24
N ILE A 26 -16.64 2.20 -6.65
CA ILE A 26 -18.03 2.38 -7.03
C ILE A 26 -18.19 2.46 -8.56
N ARG A 27 -17.40 3.29 -9.23
CA ARG A 27 -17.61 3.57 -10.67
C ARG A 27 -16.78 2.67 -11.57
N VAL A 28 -15.52 2.48 -11.26
CA VAL A 28 -14.63 1.66 -12.09
C VAL A 28 -14.94 0.17 -11.92
N ALA A 29 -15.39 -0.26 -10.74
CA ALA A 29 -15.72 -1.65 -10.46
C ALA A 29 -16.78 -2.20 -11.42
N ASP A 30 -17.86 -1.45 -11.71
CA ASP A 30 -18.92 -1.84 -12.64
C ASP A 30 -18.37 -2.07 -14.06
N HIS A 31 -17.57 -1.13 -14.57
CA HIS A 31 -16.95 -1.24 -15.89
C HIS A 31 -15.95 -2.39 -15.95
N LYS A 32 -15.19 -2.63 -14.86
CA LYS A 32 -14.30 -3.78 -14.77
C LYS A 32 -15.04 -5.12 -14.77
N ALA A 33 -16.19 -5.20 -14.11
CA ALA A 33 -17.04 -6.40 -14.12
C ALA A 33 -17.53 -6.72 -15.55
N ILE A 34 -17.88 -5.72 -16.33
CA ILE A 34 -18.23 -5.86 -17.75
C ILE A 34 -16.99 -6.28 -18.56
N ALA A 35 -15.88 -5.56 -18.42
CA ALA A 35 -14.64 -5.78 -19.16
C ALA A 35 -14.02 -7.18 -18.93
N THR A 36 -14.24 -7.78 -17.75
CA THR A 36 -13.76 -9.12 -17.40
C THR A 36 -14.74 -10.23 -17.69
N GLY A 37 -15.94 -9.92 -18.23
CA GLY A 37 -17.00 -10.88 -18.50
C GLY A 37 -17.67 -11.43 -17.23
N ALA A 38 -17.46 -10.80 -16.08
CA ALA A 38 -18.13 -11.16 -14.83
C ALA A 38 -19.61 -10.72 -14.81
N ALA A 39 -19.96 -9.70 -15.60
CA ALA A 39 -21.32 -9.31 -15.90
C ALA A 39 -21.71 -9.84 -17.29
N HIS A 40 -22.95 -10.34 -17.43
CA HIS A 40 -23.49 -10.74 -18.74
C HIS A 40 -23.60 -9.50 -19.65
N SER A 41 -22.76 -9.43 -20.67
CA SER A 41 -22.72 -8.31 -21.62
C SER A 41 -22.35 -8.84 -23.01
N ASP A 42 -22.78 -8.14 -24.06
CA ASP A 42 -22.37 -8.44 -25.43
C ASP A 42 -20.90 -8.03 -25.69
N GLU A 43 -20.34 -8.52 -26.78
CA GLU A 43 -18.92 -8.28 -27.12
C GLU A 43 -18.59 -6.80 -27.31
N GLU A 44 -19.52 -5.99 -27.83
CA GLU A 44 -19.32 -4.54 -28.05
C GLU A 44 -19.25 -3.81 -26.69
N SER A 45 -20.12 -4.16 -25.75
CA SER A 45 -20.10 -3.62 -24.38
C SER A 45 -18.82 -3.98 -23.64
N VAL A 46 -18.34 -5.22 -23.79
CA VAL A 46 -17.07 -5.67 -23.19
C VAL A 46 -15.89 -4.86 -23.74
N GLN A 47 -15.81 -4.70 -25.06
CA GLN A 47 -14.73 -3.95 -25.71
C GLN A 47 -14.75 -2.47 -25.30
N SER A 48 -15.93 -1.85 -25.28
CA SER A 48 -16.12 -0.47 -24.84
C SER A 48 -15.71 -0.28 -23.37
N ALA A 49 -16.09 -1.21 -22.49
CA ALA A 49 -15.70 -1.17 -21.07
C ALA A 49 -14.19 -1.33 -20.87
N MET A 50 -13.54 -2.23 -21.64
CA MET A 50 -12.07 -2.40 -21.60
C MET A 50 -11.36 -1.13 -22.02
N GLN A 51 -11.79 -0.49 -23.09
CA GLN A 51 -11.21 0.79 -23.55
C GLN A 51 -11.39 1.88 -22.49
N LEU A 52 -12.59 2.04 -21.96
CA LEU A 52 -12.87 3.04 -20.93
C LEU A 52 -12.02 2.84 -19.65
N VAL A 53 -11.87 1.61 -19.18
CA VAL A 53 -11.01 1.28 -18.03
C VAL A 53 -9.55 1.63 -18.32
N SER A 54 -9.06 1.39 -19.55
CA SER A 54 -7.72 1.76 -19.94
C SER A 54 -7.52 3.28 -19.91
N GLU A 55 -8.43 4.04 -20.51
CA GLU A 55 -8.39 5.50 -20.54
C GLU A 55 -8.44 6.10 -19.13
N ILE A 56 -9.29 5.54 -18.24
CA ILE A 56 -9.34 5.94 -16.83
C ILE A 56 -7.99 5.70 -16.15
N ASN A 57 -7.39 4.53 -16.35
CA ASN A 57 -6.11 4.18 -15.72
C ASN A 57 -4.98 5.09 -16.21
N GLU A 58 -4.93 5.43 -17.50
CA GLU A 58 -3.95 6.37 -18.05
C GLU A 58 -4.07 7.76 -17.42
N GLU A 59 -5.30 8.30 -17.36
CA GLU A 59 -5.54 9.61 -16.77
C GLU A 59 -5.22 9.62 -15.27
N VAL A 60 -5.63 8.58 -14.54
CA VAL A 60 -5.32 8.45 -13.11
C VAL A 60 -3.80 8.37 -12.87
N ASN A 61 -3.07 7.61 -13.69
CA ASN A 61 -1.61 7.53 -13.57
C ASN A 61 -0.96 8.91 -13.77
N ARG A 62 -1.40 9.69 -14.75
CA ARG A 62 -0.94 11.06 -14.98
C ARG A 62 -1.20 11.96 -13.77
N GLN A 63 -2.40 11.87 -13.18
CA GLN A 63 -2.76 12.65 -11.98
C GLN A 63 -1.96 12.22 -10.74
N LEU A 64 -1.69 10.92 -10.59
CA LEU A 64 -0.87 10.41 -9.49
C LEU A 64 0.57 10.90 -9.58
N GLU A 65 1.15 10.97 -10.78
CA GLU A 65 2.48 11.55 -11.00
C GLU A 65 2.53 13.04 -10.64
N GLU A 66 1.54 13.80 -11.05
CA GLU A 66 1.44 15.21 -10.68
C GLU A 66 1.27 15.39 -9.15
N ARG A 67 0.46 14.56 -8.50
CA ARG A 67 0.30 14.57 -7.04
C ARG A 67 1.62 14.27 -6.32
N ILE A 68 2.38 13.27 -6.80
CA ILE A 68 3.69 12.91 -6.23
C ILE A 68 4.63 14.12 -6.37
N ARG A 69 4.68 14.72 -7.54
CA ARG A 69 5.49 15.92 -7.80
C ARG A 69 5.14 17.08 -6.87
N ILE A 70 3.85 17.34 -6.67
CA ILE A 70 3.38 18.38 -5.74
C ILE A 70 3.81 18.04 -4.30
N TYR A 71 3.63 16.80 -3.88
CA TYR A 71 4.01 16.38 -2.52
C TYR A 71 5.52 16.54 -2.27
N GLU A 72 6.33 16.02 -3.17
CA GLU A 72 7.80 16.02 -3.00
C GLU A 72 8.42 17.41 -3.20
N GLN A 73 7.97 18.16 -4.21
CA GLN A 73 8.62 19.42 -4.61
C GLN A 73 8.02 20.66 -3.96
N LYS A 74 6.77 20.59 -3.45
CA LYS A 74 6.11 21.73 -2.82
C LYS A 74 5.80 21.50 -1.34
N ILE A 75 5.16 20.38 -0.99
CA ILE A 75 4.70 20.14 0.38
C ILE A 75 5.88 19.86 1.32
N LEU A 76 6.76 18.91 0.99
CA LEU A 76 7.89 18.57 1.85
C LEU A 76 8.85 19.76 2.08
N PRO A 77 9.21 20.56 1.05
CA PRO A 77 9.99 21.77 1.27
C PRO A 77 9.27 22.82 2.12
N ALA A 78 7.98 23.01 1.95
CA ALA A 78 7.18 23.94 2.74
C ALA A 78 7.10 23.53 4.22
N LEU A 79 6.91 22.24 4.51
CA LEU A 79 7.02 21.69 5.88
C LEU A 79 8.38 22.01 6.50
N ARG A 80 9.46 21.82 5.75
CA ARG A 80 10.83 22.11 6.21
C ARG A 80 11.02 23.59 6.53
N GLN A 81 10.43 24.52 5.74
CA GLN A 81 10.45 25.94 6.03
C GLN A 81 9.73 26.30 7.34
N GLN A 82 8.72 25.51 7.71
CA GLN A 82 7.99 25.60 8.98
C GLN A 82 8.68 24.81 10.11
N HIS A 83 9.95 24.43 9.95
CA HIS A 83 10.70 23.63 10.91
C HIS A 83 10.13 22.23 11.20
N ILE A 84 9.34 21.68 10.28
CA ILE A 84 8.81 20.33 10.35
C ILE A 84 9.61 19.46 9.36
N ILE A 85 10.49 18.63 9.89
CA ILE A 85 11.35 17.74 9.10
C ILE A 85 10.66 16.37 8.98
N PHE A 86 10.22 16.04 7.80
CA PHE A 86 9.61 14.75 7.54
C PHE A 86 10.65 13.81 6.93
N TYR A 87 11.08 12.81 7.69
CA TYR A 87 12.00 11.79 7.21
C TYR A 87 11.31 10.89 6.19
N GLN A 88 11.95 10.74 5.02
CA GLN A 88 11.42 9.97 3.89
C GLN A 88 12.16 8.65 3.66
N SER A 89 13.12 8.32 4.52
CA SER A 89 13.97 7.14 4.34
C SER A 89 14.66 6.73 5.63
N ARG A 90 15.52 5.70 5.54
CA ARG A 90 16.38 5.24 6.63
C ARG A 90 17.43 6.26 7.09
N ASN A 91 17.67 7.31 6.30
CA ASN A 91 18.65 8.35 6.64
C ASN A 91 18.07 9.31 7.67
N VAL A 92 18.23 8.94 8.93
CA VAL A 92 17.84 9.75 10.08
C VAL A 92 19.06 10.32 10.76
N GLU A 93 18.89 11.48 11.40
CA GLU A 93 19.95 12.10 12.18
C GLU A 93 20.44 11.18 13.32
N PRO A 94 21.74 11.19 13.63
CA PRO A 94 22.31 10.30 14.65
C PRO A 94 21.60 10.35 16.00
N PHE A 95 21.14 11.53 16.42
CA PHE A 95 20.48 11.74 17.70
C PHE A 95 19.07 11.11 17.79
N HIS A 96 18.47 10.68 16.68
CA HIS A 96 17.19 9.94 16.68
C HIS A 96 17.35 8.41 16.63
N LYS A 97 18.55 7.90 16.33
CA LYS A 97 18.76 6.46 16.13
C LYS A 97 18.40 5.63 17.36
N GLU A 98 18.76 6.10 18.55
CA GLU A 98 18.46 5.39 19.81
C GLU A 98 16.96 5.39 20.08
N PHE A 99 16.30 6.55 19.95
CA PHE A 99 14.85 6.65 20.09
C PHE A 99 14.14 5.69 19.13
N LEU A 100 14.48 5.71 17.83
CA LEU A 100 13.83 4.85 16.83
C LEU A 100 14.05 3.37 17.10
N ARG A 101 15.22 2.97 17.62
CA ARG A 101 15.51 1.59 17.99
C ARG A 101 14.65 1.12 19.15
N SER A 102 14.55 1.92 20.23
CA SER A 102 13.71 1.60 21.38
C SER A 102 12.23 1.59 20.99
N PHE A 103 11.78 2.64 20.30
CA PHE A 103 10.40 2.75 19.83
C PHE A 103 9.99 1.58 18.93
N PHE A 104 10.85 1.18 17.98
CA PHE A 104 10.58 0.01 17.15
C PHE A 104 10.41 -1.25 18.00
N ARG A 105 11.33 -1.49 18.93
CA ARG A 105 11.34 -2.71 19.73
C ARG A 105 10.16 -2.80 20.70
N GLU A 106 9.78 -1.70 21.30
CA GLU A 106 8.79 -1.64 22.38
C GLU A 106 7.36 -1.44 21.83
N GLU A 107 7.21 -0.55 20.83
CA GLU A 107 5.90 -0.10 20.39
C GLU A 107 5.45 -0.71 19.05
N ILE A 108 6.38 -1.13 18.17
CA ILE A 108 6.02 -1.63 16.83
C ILE A 108 6.18 -3.15 16.74
N PHE A 109 7.35 -3.66 17.11
CA PHE A 109 7.74 -5.07 16.90
C PHE A 109 6.74 -6.08 17.48
N PRO A 110 6.13 -5.87 18.68
CA PRO A 110 5.16 -6.82 19.25
C PRO A 110 3.91 -7.04 18.39
N TYR A 111 3.59 -6.12 17.51
CA TYR A 111 2.40 -6.17 16.64
C TYR A 111 2.69 -6.66 15.22
N LEU A 112 3.95 -6.98 14.90
CA LEU A 112 4.34 -7.46 13.59
C LEU A 112 4.15 -8.97 13.49
N SER A 113 3.52 -9.40 12.41
CA SER A 113 3.27 -10.82 12.12
C SER A 113 3.55 -11.08 10.65
N PRO A 114 4.81 -11.34 10.25
CA PRO A 114 5.15 -11.66 8.88
C PRO A 114 4.59 -13.04 8.49
N VAL A 115 4.03 -13.13 7.30
CA VAL A 115 3.46 -14.36 6.73
C VAL A 115 4.21 -14.71 5.47
N PRO A 116 4.74 -15.96 5.35
CA PRO A 116 5.39 -16.39 4.12
C PRO A 116 4.38 -16.46 2.98
N VAL A 117 4.80 -15.98 1.81
CA VAL A 117 4.02 -16.02 0.57
C VAL A 117 4.36 -17.29 -0.18
N SER A 118 3.36 -18.13 -0.42
CA SER A 118 3.46 -19.27 -1.34
C SER A 118 2.29 -19.24 -2.32
N LYS A 119 2.51 -19.74 -3.54
CA LYS A 119 1.51 -19.72 -4.63
C LYS A 119 0.16 -20.39 -4.25
N ASP A 120 0.12 -21.14 -3.16
CA ASP A 120 -1.05 -21.96 -2.79
C ASP A 120 -1.85 -21.47 -1.58
N LYS A 121 -1.39 -20.47 -0.81
CA LYS A 121 -1.97 -20.21 0.53
C LYS A 121 -2.43 -18.79 0.86
N VAL A 122 -2.20 -17.79 0.02
CA VAL A 122 -2.10 -16.40 0.52
C VAL A 122 -3.32 -15.52 0.40
N ILE A 123 -4.25 -15.82 -0.49
CA ILE A 123 -5.32 -14.87 -0.85
C ILE A 123 -6.27 -14.55 0.32
N SER A 124 -6.49 -15.48 1.25
CA SER A 124 -7.40 -15.29 2.39
C SER A 124 -6.87 -14.37 3.50
N PHE A 125 -5.58 -14.10 3.48
CA PHE A 125 -4.89 -13.31 4.51
C PHE A 125 -4.98 -11.80 4.25
N LEU A 126 -4.94 -11.38 2.98
CA LEU A 126 -4.97 -9.98 2.61
C LEU A 126 -6.38 -9.40 2.71
N ARG A 127 -6.59 -8.48 3.65
CA ARG A 127 -7.86 -7.82 3.89
C ARG A 127 -8.03 -6.60 3.02
N ASP A 128 -9.29 -6.29 2.69
CA ASP A 128 -9.66 -5.08 1.94
C ASP A 128 -9.14 -3.80 2.61
N ASN A 129 -8.67 -2.90 1.77
CA ASN A 129 -8.25 -1.54 2.13
C ASN A 129 -7.21 -1.48 3.27
N ARG A 130 -6.28 -2.44 3.32
CA ARG A 130 -5.19 -2.46 4.29
C ARG A 130 -3.85 -2.39 3.61
N LEU A 131 -2.92 -1.68 4.26
CA LEU A 131 -1.54 -1.61 3.83
C LEU A 131 -0.73 -2.78 4.37
N TYR A 132 0.09 -3.32 3.50
CA TYR A 132 1.03 -4.39 3.79
C TYR A 132 2.42 -3.99 3.30
N LEU A 133 3.41 -4.60 3.89
CA LEU A 133 4.78 -4.59 3.38
C LEU A 133 5.06 -5.95 2.75
N ALA A 134 5.35 -5.97 1.46
CA ALA A 134 5.88 -7.13 0.76
C ALA A 134 7.40 -7.10 0.86
N ILE A 135 8.01 -8.22 1.24
CA ILE A 135 9.43 -8.33 1.59
C ILE A 135 10.03 -9.49 0.83
N ARG A 136 11.16 -9.26 0.17
CA ARG A 136 11.98 -10.29 -0.47
C ARG A 136 13.26 -10.48 0.31
N LEU A 137 13.55 -11.72 0.67
CA LEU A 137 14.67 -12.11 1.52
C LEU A 137 15.42 -13.28 0.90
N TYR A 138 16.70 -13.39 1.20
CA TYR A 138 17.50 -14.58 0.91
C TYR A 138 17.94 -15.21 2.22
N PRO A 139 17.77 -16.55 2.43
CA PRO A 139 18.34 -17.22 3.60
C PRO A 139 19.84 -16.97 3.67
N LYS A 140 20.38 -16.64 4.85
CA LYS A 140 21.83 -16.49 5.02
C LYS A 140 22.51 -17.81 4.66
N GLY A 141 23.50 -17.74 3.74
CA GLY A 141 24.33 -18.89 3.39
C GLY A 141 25.37 -19.18 4.46
N ASP A 142 26.02 -20.34 4.40
CA ASP A 142 27.22 -20.60 5.17
C ASP A 142 28.30 -19.57 4.84
N LYS A 143 29.14 -19.25 5.83
CA LYS A 143 30.11 -18.13 5.80
C LYS A 143 31.13 -18.14 4.64
N ASP A 144 31.19 -19.23 3.86
CA ASP A 144 32.16 -19.42 2.79
C ASP A 144 31.79 -18.77 1.45
N THR A 145 30.63 -18.06 1.38
CA THR A 145 30.14 -17.39 0.17
C THR A 145 30.03 -15.86 0.33
N GLU A 146 30.79 -15.27 1.24
CA GLU A 146 30.89 -13.81 1.35
C GLU A 146 31.52 -13.23 0.07
N GLY A 147 30.68 -12.55 -0.74
CA GLY A 147 31.10 -11.80 -1.91
C GLY A 147 30.38 -12.08 -3.22
N GLN A 148 29.54 -13.11 -3.31
CA GLN A 148 28.69 -13.34 -4.48
C GLN A 148 27.25 -12.96 -4.18
N ALA A 149 26.86 -11.74 -4.58
CA ALA A 149 25.49 -11.27 -4.47
C ALA A 149 24.51 -12.32 -5.03
N ASN A 150 23.79 -13.00 -4.13
CA ASN A 150 22.60 -13.84 -4.36
C ASN A 150 22.65 -14.89 -5.49
N LYS A 151 23.81 -15.15 -6.14
CA LYS A 151 23.92 -16.16 -7.21
C LYS A 151 23.65 -17.57 -6.67
N GLY A 152 22.56 -18.18 -7.17
CA GLY A 152 22.15 -19.54 -6.84
C GLY A 152 21.27 -19.68 -5.58
N ARG A 153 20.95 -18.59 -4.88
CA ARG A 153 20.05 -18.61 -3.71
C ARG A 153 18.61 -18.37 -4.17
N THR A 154 17.67 -19.12 -3.64
CA THR A 154 16.24 -18.95 -3.93
C THR A 154 15.65 -17.88 -3.02
N PRO A 155 15.03 -16.81 -3.57
CA PRO A 155 14.39 -15.80 -2.75
C PRO A 155 13.17 -16.36 -2.02
N GLN A 156 12.95 -15.86 -0.82
CA GLN A 156 11.73 -16.09 -0.05
C GLN A 156 10.97 -14.78 0.07
N TYR A 157 9.66 -14.88 -0.01
CA TYR A 157 8.77 -13.72 0.02
C TYR A 157 7.88 -13.78 1.25
N PHE A 158 7.72 -12.63 1.87
CA PHE A 158 6.85 -12.45 3.03
C PHE A 158 5.94 -11.25 2.82
N VAL A 159 4.78 -11.30 3.44
CA VAL A 159 3.89 -10.14 3.52
C VAL A 159 3.56 -9.90 4.99
N MET A 160 3.63 -8.64 5.37
CA MET A 160 3.40 -8.22 6.74
C MET A 160 2.40 -7.07 6.77
N LYS A 161 1.34 -7.22 7.55
CA LYS A 161 0.36 -6.16 7.75
C LYS A 161 0.97 -5.05 8.60
N LEU A 162 0.75 -3.80 8.19
CA LEU A 162 1.17 -2.64 8.96
C LEU A 162 0.21 -2.41 10.16
N PRO A 163 0.72 -2.12 11.37
CA PRO A 163 -0.05 -2.17 12.60
C PRO A 163 -0.80 -0.86 12.92
N TYR A 164 -1.40 -0.19 11.95
CA TYR A 164 -2.06 1.13 12.13
C TYR A 164 -3.21 1.15 13.15
N SER A 165 -3.74 0.01 13.52
CA SER A 165 -4.77 -0.06 14.58
C SER A 165 -4.19 0.03 15.99
N LYS A 166 -2.87 -0.04 16.12
CA LYS A 166 -2.15 -0.07 17.41
C LYS A 166 -1.15 1.08 17.54
N VAL A 167 -0.52 1.45 16.44
CA VAL A 167 0.51 2.49 16.39
C VAL A 167 0.13 3.52 15.32
N PRO A 168 0.21 4.82 15.60
CA PRO A 168 -0.06 5.85 14.58
C PRO A 168 0.81 5.66 13.33
N ARG A 169 0.30 6.08 12.17
CA ARG A 169 1.06 6.02 10.93
C ARG A 169 2.23 7.01 10.89
N PHE A 170 2.01 8.18 11.47
CA PHE A 170 3.01 9.24 11.58
C PHE A 170 3.57 9.27 12.98
N ILE A 171 4.86 9.02 13.10
CA ILE A 171 5.55 9.01 14.38
C ILE A 171 6.25 10.36 14.57
N GLU A 172 5.91 11.02 15.67
CA GLU A 172 6.62 12.21 16.12
C GLU A 172 7.89 11.80 16.87
N LEU A 173 9.03 12.28 16.40
CA LEU A 173 10.32 12.03 17.04
C LEU A 173 10.65 13.18 18.02
N PRO A 174 11.58 12.97 18.97
CA PRO A 174 12.01 14.01 19.86
C PRO A 174 12.46 15.27 19.12
N LYS A 175 11.98 16.43 19.58
CA LYS A 175 12.36 17.73 19.03
C LYS A 175 13.85 17.97 19.21
N HIS A 176 14.52 18.53 18.20
CA HIS A 176 15.89 18.96 18.28
C HIS A 176 16.04 20.42 17.83
N GLY A 177 16.48 21.29 18.74
CA GLY A 177 16.53 22.72 18.50
C GLY A 177 15.14 23.30 18.19
N LYS A 178 15.01 23.95 17.05
CA LYS A 178 13.72 24.52 16.56
C LYS A 178 12.90 23.51 15.72
N ASN A 179 13.51 22.39 15.34
CA ASN A 179 12.91 21.46 14.40
C ASN A 179 12.10 20.38 15.10
N TYR A 180 10.92 20.13 14.56
CA TYR A 180 10.08 18.96 14.82
C TYR A 180 10.38 17.90 13.76
N TYR A 181 10.26 16.63 14.12
CA TYR A 181 10.59 15.52 13.23
C TYR A 181 9.48 14.52 13.17
N LEU A 182 9.12 14.12 11.95
CA LEU A 182 8.09 13.15 11.67
C LEU A 182 8.67 12.03 10.81
N MET A 183 8.13 10.81 10.97
CA MET A 183 8.50 9.67 10.14
C MET A 183 7.32 8.74 9.95
N PHE A 184 7.20 8.14 8.77
CA PHE A 184 6.23 7.07 8.55
C PHE A 184 6.63 5.81 9.32
N ILE A 185 5.65 5.14 9.93
CA ILE A 185 5.88 3.84 10.60
C ILE A 185 6.45 2.79 9.66
N GLU A 186 6.02 2.77 8.38
CA GLU A 186 6.56 1.86 7.37
C GLU A 186 8.05 2.06 7.11
N ASP A 187 8.56 3.28 7.18
CA ASP A 187 10.01 3.54 7.04
C ASP A 187 10.79 3.07 8.29
N ILE A 188 10.19 3.20 9.48
CA ILE A 188 10.78 2.65 10.72
C ILE A 188 10.86 1.12 10.62
N ILE A 189 9.80 0.47 10.16
CA ILE A 189 9.75 -0.99 9.97
C ILE A 189 10.78 -1.43 8.92
N LYS A 190 10.81 -0.77 7.76
CA LYS A 190 11.78 -1.05 6.68
C LYS A 190 13.24 -0.92 7.17
N ALA A 191 13.51 0.02 8.06
CA ALA A 191 14.84 0.21 8.64
C ALA A 191 15.27 -0.91 9.63
N ASN A 192 14.32 -1.71 10.11
CA ASN A 192 14.54 -2.75 11.10
C ASN A 192 14.15 -4.17 10.61
N ILE A 193 14.05 -4.40 9.31
CA ILE A 193 13.69 -5.73 8.75
C ILE A 193 14.70 -6.79 9.17
N ASP A 194 15.99 -6.46 9.27
CA ASP A 194 17.03 -7.39 9.73
C ASP A 194 16.77 -7.91 11.15
N THR A 195 16.16 -7.09 12.01
CA THR A 195 15.76 -7.48 13.37
C THR A 195 14.56 -8.43 13.35
N ILE A 196 13.65 -8.25 12.38
CA ILE A 196 12.47 -9.12 12.21
C ILE A 196 12.89 -10.48 11.64
N PHE A 197 13.88 -10.52 10.77
CA PHE A 197 14.35 -11.71 10.05
C PHE A 197 15.85 -11.96 10.23
N PRO A 198 16.31 -12.32 11.44
CA PRO A 198 17.75 -12.42 11.74
C PRO A 198 18.49 -13.49 10.95
N GLY A 199 17.77 -14.50 10.39
CA GLY A 199 18.34 -15.56 9.57
C GLY A 199 18.41 -15.28 8.07
N TYR A 200 18.12 -14.03 7.65
CA TYR A 200 18.00 -13.66 6.24
C TYR A 200 18.83 -12.43 5.91
N ASP A 201 19.19 -12.32 4.64
CA ASP A 201 19.68 -11.10 4.02
C ASP A 201 18.50 -10.40 3.36
N VAL A 202 18.29 -9.13 3.68
CA VAL A 202 17.19 -8.34 3.14
C VAL A 202 17.56 -7.86 1.74
N ASP A 203 16.78 -8.26 0.75
CA ASP A 203 16.92 -7.76 -0.62
C ASP A 203 16.16 -6.46 -0.80
N SER A 204 14.85 -6.53 -0.63
CA SER A 204 13.98 -5.38 -0.89
C SER A 204 12.65 -5.49 -0.16
N SER A 205 11.98 -4.33 0.01
CA SER A 205 10.65 -4.27 0.61
C SER A 205 9.83 -3.11 0.08
N TYR A 206 8.56 -3.38 -0.24
CA TYR A 206 7.65 -2.44 -0.90
C TYR A 206 6.28 -2.44 -0.25
N CYS A 207 5.65 -1.27 -0.19
CA CYS A 207 4.27 -1.18 0.25
C CYS A 207 3.32 -1.71 -0.83
N ILE A 208 2.31 -2.45 -0.40
CA ILE A 208 1.22 -2.93 -1.24
C ILE A 208 -0.11 -2.71 -0.55
N LYS A 209 -1.17 -2.53 -1.35
CA LYS A 209 -2.55 -2.39 -0.88
C LYS A 209 -3.47 -3.14 -1.83
N ILE A 210 -4.42 -3.87 -1.27
CA ILE A 210 -5.47 -4.55 -2.02
C ILE A 210 -6.80 -3.89 -1.71
N SER A 211 -7.55 -3.57 -2.74
CA SER A 211 -8.97 -3.23 -2.65
C SER A 211 -9.78 -4.36 -3.28
N ARG A 212 -10.84 -4.76 -2.59
CA ARG A 212 -11.74 -5.82 -3.04
C ARG A 212 -13.10 -5.25 -3.35
N ASP A 213 -13.78 -5.87 -4.31
CA ASP A 213 -15.13 -5.49 -4.65
C ASP A 213 -16.05 -5.63 -3.42
N ALA A 214 -16.86 -4.59 -3.20
CA ALA A 214 -17.85 -4.55 -2.12
C ALA A 214 -19.21 -5.11 -2.56
N ASP A 215 -19.49 -5.19 -3.87
CA ASP A 215 -20.80 -5.49 -4.39
C ASP A 215 -21.12 -6.99 -4.43
N ILE A 216 -22.24 -7.31 -3.80
CA ILE A 216 -22.90 -8.61 -3.93
C ILE A 216 -23.84 -8.48 -5.13
N LEU A 217 -23.46 -9.01 -6.29
CA LEU A 217 -24.42 -9.26 -7.35
C LEU A 217 -25.41 -10.33 -6.83
N ILE A 218 -26.57 -9.90 -6.43
CA ILE A 218 -27.71 -10.78 -6.10
C ILE A 218 -28.45 -11.00 -7.41
N ASP A 219 -28.60 -12.26 -7.79
CA ASP A 219 -29.47 -12.62 -8.90
C ASP A 219 -30.93 -12.41 -8.45
N GLU A 220 -31.54 -11.31 -8.90
CA GLU A 220 -32.93 -10.94 -8.56
C GLU A 220 -33.95 -11.95 -9.08
N SER A 221 -33.55 -12.86 -9.99
CA SER A 221 -34.41 -13.92 -10.52
C SER A 221 -34.45 -15.18 -9.62
N ALA A 222 -33.61 -15.27 -8.61
CA ALA A 222 -33.54 -16.42 -7.71
C ALA A 222 -34.63 -16.37 -6.63
N ASN A 223 -35.14 -17.57 -6.22
CA ASN A 223 -36.08 -17.65 -5.14
C ASN A 223 -35.46 -17.35 -3.77
N THR A 224 -36.27 -17.08 -2.73
CA THR A 224 -35.83 -16.61 -1.42
C THR A 224 -34.83 -17.56 -0.74
N SER A 225 -34.94 -18.88 -0.95
CA SER A 225 -34.03 -19.87 -0.36
C SER A 225 -32.66 -19.85 -1.05
N GLU A 226 -32.64 -19.71 -2.38
CA GLU A 226 -31.43 -19.58 -3.20
C GLU A 226 -30.73 -18.24 -2.92
N ILE A 227 -31.49 -17.16 -2.72
CA ILE A 227 -30.97 -15.85 -2.30
C ILE A 227 -30.27 -15.97 -0.94
N ILE A 228 -30.86 -16.66 0.03
CA ILE A 228 -30.26 -16.87 1.36
C ILE A 228 -28.98 -17.71 1.26
N GLU A 229 -28.95 -18.76 0.45
CA GLU A 229 -27.75 -19.57 0.23
C GLU A 229 -26.68 -18.80 -0.55
N GLN A 230 -27.06 -18.03 -1.56
CA GLN A 230 -26.17 -17.13 -2.29
C GLN A 230 -25.61 -16.06 -1.36
N VAL A 231 -26.41 -15.43 -0.51
CA VAL A 231 -25.96 -14.47 0.50
C VAL A 231 -25.01 -15.14 1.50
N LYS A 232 -25.31 -16.34 2.01
CA LYS A 232 -24.42 -17.09 2.90
C LYS A 232 -23.09 -17.49 2.24
N SER A 233 -23.15 -17.96 0.99
CA SER A 233 -21.96 -18.32 0.22
C SER A 233 -21.14 -17.08 -0.19
N LYS A 234 -21.81 -15.98 -0.53
CA LYS A 234 -21.18 -14.69 -0.88
C LYS A 234 -20.66 -13.95 0.36
N VAL A 235 -21.30 -14.07 1.52
CA VAL A 235 -20.74 -13.60 2.81
C VAL A 235 -19.47 -14.39 3.17
N LYS A 236 -19.39 -15.68 2.87
CA LYS A 236 -18.13 -16.44 2.92
C LYS A 236 -17.13 -15.98 1.85
N LYS A 237 -17.61 -15.72 0.62
CA LYS A 237 -16.79 -15.17 -0.49
C LYS A 237 -16.45 -13.69 -0.30
N ARG A 238 -17.20 -12.89 0.48
CA ARG A 238 -16.85 -11.53 0.88
C ARG A 238 -15.54 -11.46 1.68
N LYS A 239 -15.20 -12.49 2.42
CA LYS A 239 -13.83 -12.60 2.98
C LYS A 239 -12.77 -12.83 1.91
N ILE A 240 -13.18 -13.19 0.69
CA ILE A 240 -12.33 -13.56 -0.46
C ILE A 240 -12.89 -12.91 -1.75
N GLY A 241 -13.50 -11.73 -1.67
CA GLY A 241 -14.01 -11.01 -2.85
C GLY A 241 -12.88 -10.84 -3.89
N ALA A 242 -13.26 -10.78 -5.19
CA ALA A 242 -12.29 -10.55 -6.25
C ALA A 242 -11.48 -9.28 -5.97
N VAL A 243 -10.20 -9.31 -6.28
CA VAL A 243 -9.37 -8.12 -6.20
C VAL A 243 -9.85 -7.19 -7.30
N CYS A 244 -10.24 -5.97 -6.96
CA CYS A 244 -10.62 -4.95 -7.94
C CYS A 244 -9.50 -3.93 -8.19
N ARG A 245 -8.53 -3.84 -7.27
CA ARG A 245 -7.39 -2.95 -7.38
C ARG A 245 -6.24 -3.46 -6.54
N PHE A 246 -5.06 -3.56 -7.14
CA PHE A 246 -3.80 -3.84 -6.45
C PHE A 246 -2.85 -2.67 -6.64
N VAL A 247 -2.70 -1.88 -5.59
CA VAL A 247 -1.78 -0.73 -5.58
C VAL A 247 -0.44 -1.18 -5.02
N TYR A 248 0.64 -0.86 -5.70
CA TYR A 248 2.00 -1.24 -5.32
C TYR A 248 2.96 -0.07 -5.49
N ASP A 249 4.03 -0.06 -4.69
CA ASP A 249 5.12 0.89 -4.84
C ASP A 249 5.77 0.72 -6.22
N ARG A 250 5.75 1.78 -7.06
CA ARG A 250 6.27 1.75 -8.45
C ARG A 250 7.76 1.43 -8.54
N ALA A 251 8.50 1.55 -7.45
CA ALA A 251 9.90 1.16 -7.38
C ALA A 251 10.11 -0.37 -7.24
N MET A 252 9.01 -1.14 -7.09
CA MET A 252 9.07 -2.61 -7.03
C MET A 252 9.54 -3.15 -8.38
N PRO A 253 10.60 -4.00 -8.42
CA PRO A 253 11.05 -4.64 -9.66
C PRO A 253 9.97 -5.56 -10.26
N ASP A 254 9.98 -5.69 -11.59
CA ASP A 254 8.99 -6.48 -12.32
C ASP A 254 8.97 -7.95 -11.90
N ASP A 255 10.13 -8.55 -11.64
CA ASP A 255 10.24 -9.93 -11.17
C ASP A 255 9.58 -10.16 -9.81
N PHE A 256 9.65 -9.17 -8.92
CA PHE A 256 8.98 -9.22 -7.63
C PHE A 256 7.47 -9.02 -7.79
N LEU A 257 7.06 -8.04 -8.61
CA LEU A 257 5.65 -7.79 -8.92
C LEU A 257 5.00 -9.03 -9.56
N ASP A 258 5.65 -9.64 -10.54
CA ASP A 258 5.18 -10.86 -11.21
C ASP A 258 4.97 -12.00 -10.23
N PHE A 259 5.91 -12.19 -9.29
CA PHE A 259 5.74 -13.19 -8.24
C PHE A 259 4.49 -12.93 -7.38
N LEU A 260 4.22 -11.68 -6.99
CA LEU A 260 3.04 -11.32 -6.19
C LEU A 260 1.75 -11.48 -7.00
N VAL A 261 1.76 -11.10 -8.27
CA VAL A 261 0.63 -11.26 -9.20
C VAL A 261 0.23 -12.72 -9.30
N ASP A 262 1.20 -13.60 -9.52
CA ASP A 262 0.99 -15.05 -9.58
C ASP A 262 0.50 -15.62 -8.23
N ALA A 263 1.19 -15.26 -7.14
CA ALA A 263 0.88 -15.78 -5.81
C ALA A 263 -0.50 -15.34 -5.31
N PHE A 264 -0.91 -14.10 -5.62
CA PHE A 264 -2.20 -13.55 -5.21
C PHE A 264 -3.30 -13.74 -6.24
N ARG A 265 -2.97 -14.31 -7.42
CA ARG A 265 -3.89 -14.49 -8.55
C ARG A 265 -4.56 -13.18 -8.96
N ILE A 266 -3.77 -12.12 -9.09
CA ILE A 266 -4.22 -10.80 -9.46
C ILE A 266 -4.27 -10.72 -10.99
N ASN A 267 -5.35 -10.13 -11.53
CA ASN A 267 -5.39 -9.79 -12.94
C ASN A 267 -4.49 -8.56 -13.18
N ARG A 268 -3.67 -8.57 -14.24
CA ARG A 268 -2.78 -7.44 -14.57
C ARG A 268 -3.53 -6.13 -14.82
N GLN A 269 -4.80 -6.18 -15.22
CA GLN A 269 -5.66 -4.99 -15.36
C GLN A 269 -6.02 -4.32 -14.02
N GLU A 270 -5.77 -5.00 -12.91
CA GLU A 270 -6.01 -4.49 -11.55
C GLU A 270 -4.80 -3.82 -10.94
N LEU A 271 -3.64 -3.88 -11.62
CA LEU A 271 -2.39 -3.28 -11.17
C LEU A 271 -2.44 -1.77 -11.29
N VAL A 272 -2.10 -1.09 -10.20
CA VAL A 272 -2.01 0.38 -10.16
C VAL A 272 -0.68 0.77 -9.51
N PRO A 273 0.26 1.35 -10.26
CA PRO A 273 1.49 1.85 -9.68
C PRO A 273 1.20 3.04 -8.77
N GLY A 274 1.69 2.98 -7.56
CA GLY A 274 1.60 4.04 -6.55
C GLY A 274 2.96 4.67 -6.26
N ASP A 275 2.99 5.53 -5.26
CA ASP A 275 4.23 6.05 -4.69
C ASP A 275 4.78 5.14 -3.59
N LYS A 276 5.93 5.53 -3.02
CA LYS A 276 6.60 4.79 -1.95
C LYS A 276 5.71 4.59 -0.72
N HIS A 277 4.95 5.63 -0.36
CA HIS A 277 4.00 5.62 0.75
C HIS A 277 2.59 5.64 0.19
N LEU A 278 1.99 4.48 0.06
CA LEU A 278 0.61 4.33 -0.42
C LEU A 278 -0.37 4.96 0.58
N ASN A 279 -1.63 5.11 0.16
CA ASN A 279 -2.72 5.54 1.04
C ASN A 279 -2.53 6.96 1.59
N MET A 280 -2.31 7.93 0.70
CA MET A 280 -2.09 9.34 1.07
C MET A 280 -3.34 10.01 1.68
N GLU A 281 -4.49 9.33 1.72
CA GLU A 281 -5.67 9.78 2.49
C GLU A 281 -5.36 9.99 3.98
N ASP A 282 -4.36 9.25 4.51
CA ASP A 282 -3.95 9.37 5.91
C ASP A 282 -3.25 10.70 6.23
N LEU A 283 -2.80 11.47 5.22
CA LEU A 283 -2.19 12.78 5.43
C LEU A 283 -3.10 13.77 6.17
N ARG A 284 -4.43 13.53 6.19
CA ARG A 284 -5.37 14.29 7.06
C ARG A 284 -5.04 14.19 8.54
N HIS A 285 -4.30 13.16 8.94
CA HIS A 285 -3.87 12.92 10.32
C HIS A 285 -2.39 13.27 10.56
N LEU A 286 -1.78 13.97 9.60
CA LEU A 286 -0.39 14.41 9.76
C LEU A 286 -0.29 15.36 10.95
N PRO A 287 0.57 15.07 11.95
CA PRO A 287 0.76 15.96 13.09
C PRO A 287 1.16 17.37 12.65
N ASN A 288 0.58 18.38 13.33
CA ASN A 288 0.93 19.79 13.13
C ASN A 288 1.52 20.37 14.44
N PRO A 289 2.77 20.02 14.80
CA PRO A 289 3.36 20.37 16.07
C PRO A 289 3.61 21.86 16.24
N ASN A 290 3.58 22.61 15.15
CA ASN A 290 3.90 24.03 15.10
C ASN A 290 2.66 24.92 14.89
N ASN A 291 1.48 24.32 14.77
CA ASN A 291 0.27 25.01 14.28
C ASN A 291 0.57 25.81 12.99
N ALA A 292 1.37 25.19 12.11
CA ALA A 292 1.75 25.80 10.83
C ALA A 292 0.49 26.07 9.99
N VAL A 293 0.41 27.27 9.45
CA VAL A 293 -0.72 27.73 8.65
C VAL A 293 -0.42 27.62 7.17
#